data_97991f978dd9dfeabe6896bad0cd6a06
#
_entry.id   97991f978dd9dfeabe6896bad0cd6a06
#
_cell.length_a   1.000
_cell.length_b   1.000
_cell.length_c   1.000
_cell.angle_alpha   90.00
_cell.angle_beta   90.00
_cell.angle_gamma   90.00
#
_symmetry.space_group_name_H-M   'P 1'
#
loop_
_entity.id
_entity.type
_entity.pdbx_description
1 polymer ?
#
loop_
_entity_poly.entity_id
_entity_poly.type
_entity_poly.pdbx_seq_one_letter_code
_entity_poly.pdbx_strand_id
1 'polypeptide(L)'
;MRKYAKYWRDSASVIIAARNKNNEPDEHGYNYKVLVFKRTENTSFLPNHIVFPGGSFDPQDDSADWLRLFDEQSISHEALQSVCAISGPRPYIFCTTDGDLLDRNISVRLCALRECFEELGVLLVANKHTRDGYSIAQSGLDVRSWQTDVHDGRKKLHELYEQLQETPDLWGLYEWSTWITPTHFRRKRFETAFFLAALTEMPPVYPETHEVEEYMWQSPKSLLSAHSEGNLWLAPPQSYELHRLSHVNDIDVLVRFAAARNRLGSTAFCPVAYNASDGFIGVLPGDDLYPENFDFITDNEEMNKYGELTMQELADTARNLHRVEHRGLHTQTYLHNGPTLDRHLHVLGHNGGQLSKL
;
A
#
# COMPACT_ATOMS: atom_id res chain seq x y z
N MET A 1 1.55 19.02 -16.37
CA MET A 1 0.99 17.67 -16.57
C MET A 1 2.09 16.67 -16.34
N ARG A 2 1.91 15.71 -15.43
CA ARG A 2 2.93 14.69 -15.14
C ARG A 2 3.28 13.94 -16.41
N LYS A 3 4.57 13.64 -16.62
CA LYS A 3 5.09 13.03 -17.86
C LYS A 3 4.32 11.77 -18.28
N TYR A 4 3.83 10.98 -17.32
CA TYR A 4 3.19 9.68 -17.53
C TYR A 4 1.70 9.63 -17.19
N ALA A 5 1.08 10.76 -16.77
CA ALA A 5 -0.31 10.80 -16.29
C ALA A 5 -1.37 10.26 -17.29
N LYS A 6 -1.05 10.19 -18.58
CA LYS A 6 -1.94 9.63 -19.61
C LYS A 6 -1.87 8.10 -19.74
N TYR A 7 -0.87 7.44 -19.10
CA TYR A 7 -0.61 6.01 -19.28
C TYR A 7 -1.11 5.17 -18.12
N TRP A 8 -1.28 5.78 -16.95
CA TRP A 8 -1.85 5.14 -15.75
C TRP A 8 -2.58 6.15 -14.87
N ARG A 9 -3.34 5.63 -13.91
CA ARG A 9 -4.02 6.42 -12.89
C ARG A 9 -3.23 6.37 -11.60
N ASP A 10 -3.21 7.47 -10.89
CA ASP A 10 -2.75 7.51 -9.52
C ASP A 10 -3.75 6.79 -8.62
N SER A 11 -3.26 6.08 -7.63
CA SER A 11 -4.09 5.41 -6.62
C SER A 11 -3.34 5.35 -5.29
N ALA A 12 -4.08 5.16 -4.20
CA ALA A 12 -3.50 5.00 -2.88
C ALA A 12 -4.18 3.86 -2.13
N SER A 13 -3.41 3.21 -1.27
CA SER A 13 -3.89 2.11 -0.45
C SER A 13 -3.30 2.22 0.96
N VAL A 14 -4.02 1.74 1.97
CA VAL A 14 -3.54 1.73 3.35
C VAL A 14 -3.50 0.32 3.91
N ILE A 15 -2.35 -0.05 4.45
CA ILE A 15 -2.14 -1.27 5.23
C ILE A 15 -2.49 -0.92 6.68
N ILE A 16 -3.67 -1.31 7.14
CA ILE A 16 -4.09 -1.06 8.51
C ILE A 16 -3.67 -2.24 9.38
N ALA A 17 -2.75 -1.99 10.30
CA ALA A 17 -2.36 -2.93 11.34
C ALA A 17 -3.03 -2.54 12.67
N ALA A 18 -3.74 -3.45 13.32
CA ALA A 18 -4.39 -3.19 14.60
C ALA A 18 -3.94 -4.19 15.65
N ARG A 19 -3.71 -3.68 16.88
CA ARG A 19 -3.29 -4.48 18.02
C ARG A 19 -4.36 -5.50 18.38
N ASN A 20 -3.93 -6.71 18.72
CA ASN A 20 -4.82 -7.74 19.27
C ASN A 20 -5.35 -7.33 20.65
N LYS A 21 -6.52 -7.82 20.98
CA LYS A 21 -7.10 -7.62 22.32
C LYS A 21 -6.11 -8.06 23.40
N ASN A 22 -5.95 -7.23 24.42
CA ASN A 22 -5.00 -7.41 25.53
C ASN A 22 -3.53 -7.54 25.10
N ASN A 23 -3.20 -7.16 23.87
CA ASN A 23 -1.85 -7.33 23.31
C ASN A 23 -1.39 -8.81 23.25
N GLU A 24 -2.34 -9.76 23.23
CA GLU A 24 -2.03 -11.18 23.20
C GLU A 24 -1.59 -11.61 21.80
N PRO A 25 -0.48 -12.36 21.69
CA PRO A 25 -0.07 -12.89 20.40
C PRO A 25 -1.04 -13.97 19.92
N ASP A 26 -1.23 -14.05 18.60
CA ASP A 26 -1.97 -15.11 17.96
C ASP A 26 -1.16 -16.44 17.92
N GLU A 27 -1.71 -17.47 17.31
CA GLU A 27 -1.07 -18.78 17.14
C GLU A 27 0.26 -18.74 16.36
N HIS A 28 0.51 -17.68 15.61
CA HIS A 28 1.75 -17.43 14.87
C HIS A 28 2.69 -16.46 15.59
N GLY A 29 2.31 -15.98 16.78
CA GLY A 29 3.12 -15.10 17.62
C GLY A 29 2.97 -13.61 17.31
N TYR A 30 1.98 -13.17 16.49
CA TYR A 30 1.73 -11.76 16.21
C TYR A 30 0.81 -11.15 17.25
N ASN A 31 1.19 -9.99 17.80
CA ASN A 31 0.31 -9.20 18.67
C ASN A 31 -0.58 -8.21 17.90
N TYR A 32 -0.67 -8.36 16.57
CA TYR A 32 -1.51 -7.54 15.70
C TYR A 32 -2.07 -8.34 14.52
N LYS A 33 -3.10 -7.77 13.90
CA LYS A 33 -3.68 -8.24 12.63
C LYS A 33 -3.72 -7.13 11.61
N VAL A 34 -3.78 -7.51 10.33
CA VAL A 34 -3.91 -6.61 9.21
C VAL A 34 -5.31 -6.71 8.64
N LEU A 35 -5.91 -5.56 8.31
CA LEU A 35 -7.22 -5.49 7.65
C LEU A 35 -7.05 -5.69 6.15
N VAL A 36 -7.77 -6.67 5.63
CA VAL A 36 -7.89 -6.93 4.19
C VAL A 36 -9.33 -7.23 3.85
N PHE A 37 -9.68 -7.12 2.57
CA PHE A 37 -10.99 -7.53 2.10
C PHE A 37 -10.92 -8.23 0.75
N LYS A 38 -11.95 -9.04 0.47
CA LYS A 38 -12.16 -9.70 -0.81
C LYS A 38 -13.01 -8.79 -1.70
N ARG A 39 -12.49 -8.47 -2.89
CA ARG A 39 -13.23 -7.72 -3.90
C ARG A 39 -14.35 -8.56 -4.48
N THR A 40 -15.50 -7.92 -4.77
CA THR A 40 -16.62 -8.61 -5.44
C THR A 40 -16.22 -9.06 -6.84
N GLU A 41 -16.93 -10.05 -7.37
CA GLU A 41 -16.70 -10.55 -8.73
C GLU A 41 -16.95 -9.52 -9.84
N ASN A 42 -17.77 -8.49 -9.55
CA ASN A 42 -18.16 -7.45 -10.48
C ASN A 42 -17.15 -6.31 -10.59
N THR A 43 -16.12 -6.30 -9.75
CA THR A 43 -15.10 -5.25 -9.81
C THR A 43 -14.27 -5.33 -11.09
N SER A 44 -14.00 -4.17 -11.67
CA SER A 44 -13.35 -4.06 -12.98
C SER A 44 -11.85 -4.35 -12.98
N PHE A 45 -11.22 -4.45 -11.81
CA PHE A 45 -9.79 -4.73 -11.62
C PHE A 45 -9.60 -5.69 -10.46
N LEU A 46 -8.89 -6.79 -10.69
CA LEU A 46 -8.62 -7.85 -9.73
C LEU A 46 -9.88 -8.38 -9.00
N PRO A 47 -10.93 -8.85 -9.71
CA PRO A 47 -12.11 -9.44 -9.08
C PRO A 47 -11.72 -10.67 -8.25
N ASN A 48 -12.42 -10.91 -7.14
CA ASN A 48 -12.20 -12.02 -6.20
C ASN A 48 -10.82 -12.04 -5.50
N HIS A 49 -9.97 -11.02 -5.68
CA HIS A 49 -8.69 -10.93 -4.98
C HIS A 49 -8.86 -10.31 -3.59
N ILE A 50 -7.97 -10.73 -2.69
CA ILE A 50 -7.79 -10.11 -1.39
C ILE A 50 -6.85 -8.92 -1.55
N VAL A 51 -7.30 -7.76 -1.08
CA VAL A 51 -6.57 -6.50 -1.18
C VAL A 51 -6.59 -5.72 0.14
N PHE A 52 -5.67 -4.77 0.29
CA PHE A 52 -5.77 -3.72 1.30
C PHE A 52 -6.78 -2.66 0.82
N PRO A 53 -7.46 -1.91 1.72
CA PRO A 53 -8.31 -0.80 1.33
C PRO A 53 -7.56 0.24 0.52
N GLY A 54 -8.21 0.71 -0.55
CA GLY A 54 -7.62 1.68 -1.45
C GLY A 54 -8.20 1.69 -2.85
N GLY A 55 -8.02 2.81 -3.55
CA GLY A 55 -8.54 3.00 -4.89
C GLY A 55 -7.93 4.19 -5.62
N SER A 56 -8.67 4.70 -6.60
CA SER A 56 -8.18 5.71 -7.52
C SER A 56 -8.21 7.11 -6.92
N PHE A 57 -7.18 7.89 -7.24
CA PHE A 57 -7.15 9.31 -6.92
C PHE A 57 -8.32 10.04 -7.59
N ASP A 58 -9.04 10.85 -6.82
CA ASP A 58 -10.15 11.69 -7.24
C ASP A 58 -9.79 13.17 -7.10
N PRO A 59 -10.30 14.10 -7.94
CA PRO A 59 -10.06 15.53 -7.78
C PRO A 59 -10.41 16.10 -6.41
N GLN A 60 -11.36 15.52 -5.66
CA GLN A 60 -11.68 15.94 -4.31
C GLN A 60 -10.53 15.73 -3.32
N ASP A 61 -9.61 14.80 -3.61
CA ASP A 61 -8.42 14.53 -2.77
C ASP A 61 -7.40 15.67 -2.88
N ASP A 62 -7.53 16.54 -3.90
CA ASP A 62 -6.71 17.73 -4.16
C ASP A 62 -7.55 19.02 -4.12
N SER A 63 -8.57 19.09 -3.27
CA SER A 63 -9.44 20.26 -3.14
C SER A 63 -8.86 21.31 -2.19
N ALA A 64 -9.09 22.59 -2.50
CA ALA A 64 -8.80 23.72 -1.59
C ALA A 64 -9.60 23.66 -0.28
N ASP A 65 -10.70 22.90 -0.23
CA ASP A 65 -11.50 22.70 0.98
C ASP A 65 -10.69 22.03 2.10
N TRP A 66 -9.72 21.17 1.75
CA TRP A 66 -8.81 20.59 2.73
C TRP A 66 -7.91 21.65 3.39
N LEU A 67 -7.44 22.65 2.63
CA LEU A 67 -6.65 23.75 3.22
C LEU A 67 -7.49 24.55 4.21
N ARG A 68 -8.77 24.82 3.86
CA ARG A 68 -9.70 25.49 4.78
C ARG A 68 -9.90 24.67 6.06
N LEU A 69 -10.14 23.36 5.96
CA LEU A 69 -10.26 22.47 7.11
C LEU A 69 -9.02 22.53 8.00
N PHE A 70 -7.81 22.45 7.41
CA PHE A 70 -6.56 22.52 8.17
C PHE A 70 -6.40 23.86 8.90
N ASP A 71 -6.75 24.97 8.27
CA ASP A 71 -6.74 26.30 8.89
C ASP A 71 -7.75 26.38 10.06
N GLU A 72 -8.99 25.92 9.87
CA GLU A 72 -10.03 25.88 10.90
C GLU A 72 -9.61 25.00 12.10
N GLN A 73 -8.92 23.89 11.84
CA GLN A 73 -8.36 23.01 12.87
C GLN A 73 -7.03 23.50 13.45
N SER A 74 -6.58 24.72 13.06
CA SER A 74 -5.31 25.32 13.51
C SER A 74 -4.07 24.45 13.22
N ILE A 75 -4.09 23.71 12.13
CA ILE A 75 -2.94 22.93 11.65
C ILE A 75 -1.95 23.90 11.00
N SER A 76 -0.76 24.02 11.58
CA SER A 76 0.25 24.93 11.05
C SER A 76 0.81 24.45 9.71
N HIS A 77 1.25 25.41 8.89
CA HIS A 77 1.95 25.10 7.65
C HIS A 77 3.20 24.21 7.88
N GLU A 78 3.93 24.42 8.98
CA GLU A 78 5.07 23.58 9.37
C GLU A 78 4.66 22.14 9.64
N ALA A 79 3.50 21.94 10.28
CA ALA A 79 2.95 20.60 10.52
C ALA A 79 2.66 19.90 9.18
N LEU A 80 2.01 20.57 8.22
CA LEU A 80 1.76 20.03 6.88
C LEU A 80 3.06 19.77 6.13
N GLN A 81 4.03 20.69 6.19
CA GLN A 81 5.35 20.50 5.58
C GLN A 81 6.11 19.29 6.15
N SER A 82 5.87 18.93 7.41
CA SER A 82 6.51 17.75 8.01
C SER A 82 6.12 16.44 7.32
N VAL A 83 4.93 16.37 6.72
CA VAL A 83 4.46 15.22 5.92
C VAL A 83 5.20 15.14 4.58
N CYS A 84 5.64 16.30 4.05
CA CYS A 84 6.30 16.43 2.76
C CYS A 84 7.83 16.28 2.83
N ALA A 85 8.41 16.21 4.03
CA ALA A 85 9.86 16.21 4.26
C ALA A 85 10.49 14.82 3.99
N ILE A 86 10.56 14.45 2.70
CA ILE A 86 11.13 13.19 2.22
C ILE A 86 12.48 13.45 1.57
N SER A 87 13.51 12.65 1.91
CA SER A 87 14.88 12.82 1.45
C SER A 87 15.36 11.80 0.43
N GLY A 88 14.58 10.74 0.18
CA GLY A 88 14.93 9.61 -0.68
C GLY A 88 14.24 9.63 -2.05
N PRO A 89 14.21 8.48 -2.75
CA PRO A 89 13.55 8.38 -4.05
C PRO A 89 12.09 8.81 -4.00
N ARG A 90 11.64 9.48 -5.08
CA ARG A 90 10.27 9.97 -5.20
C ARG A 90 9.61 9.44 -6.47
N PRO A 91 8.69 8.47 -6.37
CA PRO A 91 7.79 8.06 -7.45
C PRO A 91 6.98 9.23 -8.00
N TYR A 92 6.53 9.11 -9.25
CA TYR A 92 5.79 10.17 -9.95
C TYR A 92 4.50 10.58 -9.25
N ILE A 93 3.82 9.65 -8.59
CA ILE A 93 2.60 9.92 -7.82
C ILE A 93 2.79 10.99 -6.75
N PHE A 94 4.00 11.14 -6.20
CA PHE A 94 4.33 12.14 -5.18
C PHE A 94 4.94 13.43 -5.74
N CYS A 95 5.12 13.53 -7.07
CA CYS A 95 5.67 14.74 -7.67
C CYS A 95 4.57 15.79 -7.85
N THR A 96 4.61 16.85 -7.06
CA THR A 96 3.73 18.00 -7.17
C THR A 96 4.02 18.78 -8.47
N THR A 97 2.99 19.26 -9.14
CA THR A 97 3.06 20.06 -10.36
C THR A 97 2.28 21.37 -10.18
N ASP A 98 2.47 22.33 -11.08
CA ASP A 98 1.79 23.65 -11.03
C ASP A 98 0.25 23.56 -11.09
N GLY A 99 -0.30 22.41 -11.48
CA GLY A 99 -1.75 22.18 -11.52
C GLY A 99 -2.33 21.55 -10.25
N ASP A 100 -1.49 21.11 -9.31
CA ASP A 100 -1.92 20.52 -8.04
C ASP A 100 -2.18 21.66 -7.02
N LEU A 101 -3.29 21.58 -6.28
CA LEU A 101 -3.65 22.57 -5.24
C LEU A 101 -2.94 22.27 -3.91
N LEU A 102 -2.73 21.00 -3.63
CA LEU A 102 -2.01 20.49 -2.46
C LEU A 102 -0.67 19.89 -2.87
N ASP A 103 0.27 19.82 -1.92
CA ASP A 103 1.41 18.94 -2.10
C ASP A 103 0.95 17.49 -2.26
N ARG A 104 1.52 16.78 -3.21
CA ARG A 104 1.10 15.40 -3.53
C ARG A 104 1.31 14.42 -2.37
N ASN A 105 2.21 14.71 -1.45
CA ASN A 105 2.34 13.93 -0.22
C ASN A 105 1.09 14.02 0.67
N ILE A 106 0.36 15.13 0.58
CA ILE A 106 -0.90 15.35 1.32
C ILE A 106 -2.05 14.72 0.55
N SER A 107 -2.26 15.11 -0.71
CA SER A 107 -3.43 14.69 -1.48
C SER A 107 -3.48 13.17 -1.73
N VAL A 108 -2.34 12.49 -1.88
CA VAL A 108 -2.29 11.01 -2.01
C VAL A 108 -2.64 10.32 -0.68
N ARG A 109 -2.29 10.90 0.49
CA ARG A 109 -2.75 10.38 1.78
C ARG A 109 -4.25 10.59 1.98
N LEU A 110 -4.79 11.74 1.57
CA LEU A 110 -6.23 12.00 1.60
C LEU A 110 -7.01 11.00 0.72
N CYS A 111 -6.48 10.65 -0.45
CA CYS A 111 -7.01 9.56 -1.28
C CYS A 111 -7.06 8.23 -0.51
N ALA A 112 -5.98 7.83 0.17
CA ALA A 112 -5.95 6.59 0.95
C ALA A 112 -6.99 6.58 2.08
N LEU A 113 -7.16 7.72 2.77
CA LEU A 113 -8.16 7.89 3.84
C LEU A 113 -9.58 7.83 3.30
N ARG A 114 -9.86 8.48 2.15
CA ARG A 114 -11.17 8.47 1.52
C ARG A 114 -11.57 7.06 1.10
N GLU A 115 -10.72 6.38 0.36
CA GLU A 115 -10.99 5.02 -0.11
C GLU A 115 -11.20 4.05 1.06
N CYS A 116 -10.39 4.16 2.12
CA CYS A 116 -10.57 3.36 3.33
C CYS A 116 -11.94 3.58 3.98
N PHE A 117 -12.41 4.84 4.01
CA PHE A 117 -13.72 5.18 4.54
C PHE A 117 -14.85 4.71 3.61
N GLU A 118 -14.73 4.93 2.30
CA GLU A 118 -15.73 4.53 1.31
C GLU A 118 -15.91 3.01 1.27
N GLU A 119 -14.83 2.22 1.27
CA GLU A 119 -14.88 0.76 1.18
C GLU A 119 -15.25 0.08 2.51
N LEU A 120 -14.72 0.56 3.64
CA LEU A 120 -14.77 -0.15 4.92
C LEU A 120 -15.37 0.65 6.09
N GLY A 121 -15.74 1.91 5.88
CA GLY A 121 -16.30 2.79 6.91
C GLY A 121 -15.32 3.13 8.04
N VAL A 122 -14.01 2.93 7.83
CA VAL A 122 -12.97 3.24 8.82
C VAL A 122 -12.46 4.65 8.59
N LEU A 123 -12.82 5.57 9.50
CA LEU A 123 -12.39 6.97 9.48
C LEU A 123 -11.18 7.15 10.39
N LEU A 124 -10.00 7.38 9.81
CA LEU A 124 -8.77 7.61 10.57
C LEU A 124 -8.59 9.10 10.88
N VAL A 125 -8.46 9.41 12.17
CA VAL A 125 -8.26 10.77 12.67
C VAL A 125 -6.91 10.88 13.41
N ALA A 126 -6.33 12.07 13.37
CA ALA A 126 -5.05 12.34 14.04
C ALA A 126 -5.20 12.25 15.56
N ASN A 127 -4.29 11.54 16.19
CA ASN A 127 -4.22 11.50 17.65
C ASN A 127 -3.66 12.82 18.20
N LYS A 128 -4.56 13.67 18.71
CA LYS A 128 -4.21 14.99 19.28
C LYS A 128 -3.51 14.89 20.64
N HIS A 129 -3.58 13.74 21.30
CA HIS A 129 -3.14 13.56 22.70
C HIS A 129 -1.80 12.85 22.82
N THR A 130 -1.48 11.96 21.89
CA THR A 130 -0.24 11.20 21.91
C THR A 130 0.49 11.32 20.56
N ARG A 131 1.80 11.22 20.60
CA ARG A 131 2.66 11.14 19.39
C ARG A 131 3.35 9.78 19.36
N ASP A 132 2.63 8.75 19.74
CA ASP A 132 3.11 7.38 19.81
C ASP A 132 3.13 6.65 18.45
N GLY A 133 2.66 7.32 17.41
CA GLY A 133 2.64 6.79 16.04
C GLY A 133 1.42 5.95 15.71
N TYR A 134 0.41 5.95 16.58
CA TYR A 134 -0.87 5.28 16.35
C TYR A 134 -1.94 6.27 15.90
N SER A 135 -2.70 5.89 14.86
CA SER A 135 -3.91 6.58 14.43
C SER A 135 -5.08 6.20 15.35
N ILE A 136 -6.11 7.05 15.35
CA ILE A 136 -7.39 6.74 15.98
C ILE A 136 -8.41 6.43 14.87
N ALA A 137 -9.15 5.33 15.02
CA ALA A 137 -10.35 5.09 14.22
C ALA A 137 -11.55 5.71 14.94
N GLN A 138 -12.19 6.71 14.31
CA GLN A 138 -13.34 7.40 14.89
C GLN A 138 -14.54 6.46 15.00
N SER A 139 -15.23 6.50 16.15
CA SER A 139 -16.42 5.70 16.45
C SER A 139 -17.63 6.59 16.83
N GLY A 140 -18.82 6.01 16.94
CA GLY A 140 -20.00 6.73 17.41
C GLY A 140 -20.71 7.60 16.36
N LEU A 141 -20.41 7.41 15.11
CA LEU A 141 -20.94 8.12 13.94
C LEU A 141 -21.97 7.25 13.21
N ASP A 142 -22.93 7.84 12.55
CA ASP A 142 -23.73 7.13 11.55
C ASP A 142 -22.89 6.88 10.29
N VAL A 143 -21.94 5.93 10.43
CA VAL A 143 -20.95 5.61 9.41
C VAL A 143 -21.63 5.26 8.10
N ARG A 144 -22.70 4.48 8.12
CA ARG A 144 -23.35 3.99 6.88
C ARG A 144 -23.95 5.10 6.05
N SER A 145 -24.63 6.07 6.71
CA SER A 145 -25.21 7.20 6.00
C SER A 145 -24.12 8.04 5.34
N TRP A 146 -23.05 8.35 6.08
CA TRP A 146 -21.93 9.12 5.55
C TRP A 146 -21.15 8.38 4.46
N GLN A 147 -20.88 7.09 4.67
CA GLN A 147 -20.18 6.24 3.72
C GLN A 147 -20.91 6.22 2.37
N THR A 148 -22.22 6.00 2.38
CA THR A 148 -23.05 6.01 1.18
C THR A 148 -23.07 7.38 0.51
N ASP A 149 -23.18 8.48 1.27
CA ASP A 149 -23.18 9.83 0.72
C ASP A 149 -21.84 10.22 0.10
N VAL A 150 -20.73 9.82 0.72
CA VAL A 150 -19.36 10.09 0.21
C VAL A 150 -19.09 9.23 -1.03
N HIS A 151 -19.38 7.93 -0.98
CA HIS A 151 -19.20 7.01 -2.11
C HIS A 151 -20.00 7.45 -3.36
N ASP A 152 -21.24 7.90 -3.18
CA ASP A 152 -22.09 8.39 -4.28
C ASP A 152 -21.75 9.84 -4.71
N GLY A 153 -20.78 10.48 -4.07
CA GLY A 153 -20.37 11.85 -4.36
C GLY A 153 -21.37 12.93 -3.94
N ARG A 154 -22.40 12.57 -3.12
CA ARG A 154 -23.39 13.53 -2.59
C ARG A 154 -22.80 14.44 -1.52
N LYS A 155 -21.83 13.93 -0.78
CA LYS A 155 -21.02 14.67 0.19
C LYS A 155 -19.53 14.44 -0.07
N LYS A 156 -18.70 15.32 0.49
CA LYS A 156 -17.25 15.18 0.45
C LYS A 156 -16.71 14.74 1.80
N LEU A 157 -15.62 13.99 1.80
CA LEU A 157 -15.05 13.47 3.05
C LEU A 157 -14.61 14.58 4.01
N HIS A 158 -14.10 15.72 3.51
CA HIS A 158 -13.72 16.86 4.37
C HIS A 158 -14.91 17.40 5.19
N GLU A 159 -16.15 17.38 4.66
CA GLU A 159 -17.35 17.81 5.37
C GLU A 159 -17.61 16.95 6.63
N LEU A 160 -17.26 15.66 6.58
CA LEU A 160 -17.35 14.79 7.73
C LEU A 160 -16.33 15.17 8.81
N TYR A 161 -15.09 15.45 8.43
CA TYR A 161 -14.06 15.91 9.36
C TYR A 161 -14.43 17.29 9.96
N GLU A 162 -14.99 18.21 9.17
CA GLU A 162 -15.53 19.49 9.65
C GLU A 162 -16.65 19.28 10.69
N GLN A 163 -17.64 18.43 10.37
CA GLN A 163 -18.75 18.14 11.28
C GLN A 163 -18.28 17.54 12.61
N LEU A 164 -17.27 16.67 12.58
CA LEU A 164 -16.73 16.03 13.77
C LEU A 164 -15.71 16.89 14.52
N GLN A 165 -15.28 18.00 13.93
CA GLN A 165 -14.16 18.82 14.42
C GLN A 165 -12.87 18.00 14.60
N GLU A 166 -12.66 17.03 13.70
CA GLU A 166 -11.50 16.14 13.68
C GLU A 166 -10.57 16.46 12.50
N THR A 167 -9.31 16.03 12.63
CA THR A 167 -8.30 16.21 11.60
C THR A 167 -7.98 14.86 10.96
N PRO A 168 -7.91 14.75 9.61
CA PRO A 168 -7.45 13.53 8.96
C PRO A 168 -6.02 13.19 9.41
N ASP A 169 -5.74 11.92 9.67
CA ASP A 169 -4.41 11.52 10.14
C ASP A 169 -3.42 11.35 9.00
N LEU A 170 -2.82 12.45 8.59
CA LEU A 170 -1.75 12.44 7.58
C LEU A 170 -0.41 11.94 8.16
N TRP A 171 -0.19 12.08 9.46
CA TRP A 171 1.09 11.81 10.14
C TRP A 171 1.24 10.37 10.57
N GLY A 172 0.12 9.69 10.87
CA GLY A 172 0.06 8.26 11.17
C GLY A 172 0.04 7.38 9.91
N LEU A 173 -0.07 7.98 8.70
CA LEU A 173 0.09 7.29 7.44
C LEU A 173 1.56 7.29 7.01
N TYR A 174 2.28 6.24 7.40
CA TYR A 174 3.69 6.08 7.04
C TYR A 174 3.82 5.60 5.59
N GLU A 175 4.58 6.32 4.76
CA GLU A 175 4.89 5.88 3.40
C GLU A 175 5.58 4.51 3.45
N TRP A 176 4.97 3.51 2.80
CA TRP A 176 5.42 2.13 2.89
C TRP A 176 6.09 1.67 1.60
N SER A 177 5.39 1.68 0.49
CA SER A 177 5.92 1.28 -0.82
C SER A 177 5.14 1.94 -1.96
N THR A 178 5.66 1.86 -3.17
CA THR A 178 4.96 2.33 -4.38
C THR A 178 5.05 1.26 -5.46
N TRP A 179 3.91 0.91 -6.06
CA TRP A 179 3.81 -0.10 -7.09
C TRP A 179 3.20 0.47 -8.36
N ILE A 180 3.80 0.12 -9.51
CA ILE A 180 3.27 0.45 -10.83
C ILE A 180 2.83 -0.85 -11.50
N THR A 181 1.60 -0.88 -12.00
CA THR A 181 1.12 -2.02 -12.78
C THR A 181 2.03 -2.28 -13.97
N PRO A 182 2.47 -3.53 -14.21
CA PRO A 182 3.38 -3.88 -15.30
C PRO A 182 2.90 -3.40 -16.68
N THR A 183 3.82 -3.15 -17.61
CA THR A 183 3.53 -2.57 -18.94
C THR A 183 2.65 -3.46 -19.82
N HIS A 184 2.70 -4.79 -19.63
CA HIS A 184 1.86 -5.72 -20.40
C HIS A 184 0.36 -5.65 -20.06
N PHE A 185 -0.04 -4.98 -18.97
CA PHE A 185 -1.44 -4.67 -18.66
C PHE A 185 -1.91 -3.44 -19.42
N ARG A 186 -2.35 -3.61 -20.67
CA ARG A 186 -2.63 -2.50 -21.61
C ARG A 186 -3.86 -1.64 -21.27
N ARG A 187 -4.85 -2.16 -20.53
CA ARG A 187 -6.16 -1.50 -20.38
C ARG A 187 -6.31 -0.64 -19.14
N LYS A 188 -5.78 -1.08 -18.00
CA LYS A 188 -5.86 -0.38 -16.72
C LYS A 188 -4.55 -0.54 -15.98
N ARG A 189 -3.82 0.55 -15.86
CA ARG A 189 -2.59 0.60 -15.08
C ARG A 189 -2.73 1.65 -14.00
N PHE A 190 -2.11 1.38 -12.87
CA PHE A 190 -2.09 2.26 -11.72
C PHE A 190 -0.66 2.45 -11.22
N GLU A 191 -0.38 3.63 -10.71
CA GLU A 191 0.72 3.88 -9.78
C GLU A 191 0.11 4.03 -8.41
N THR A 192 0.36 3.07 -7.52
CA THR A 192 -0.29 2.96 -6.21
C THR A 192 0.71 3.22 -5.11
N ALA A 193 0.47 4.27 -4.32
CA ALA A 193 1.18 4.49 -3.06
C ALA A 193 0.55 3.67 -1.94
N PHE A 194 1.35 2.87 -1.25
CA PHE A 194 0.95 2.14 -0.06
C PHE A 194 1.42 2.87 1.19
N PHE A 195 0.52 3.06 2.13
CA PHE A 195 0.80 3.60 3.45
C PHE A 195 0.57 2.54 4.52
N LEU A 196 1.32 2.60 5.61
CA LEU A 196 1.05 1.83 6.82
C LEU A 196 0.40 2.73 7.86
N ALA A 197 -0.73 2.29 8.42
CA ALA A 197 -1.37 2.89 9.59
C ALA A 197 -1.48 1.87 10.70
N ALA A 198 -1.21 2.26 11.94
CA ALA A 198 -1.33 1.39 13.10
C ALA A 198 -2.44 1.88 14.04
N LEU A 199 -3.21 0.95 14.57
CA LEU A 199 -4.29 1.20 15.53
C LEU A 199 -4.04 0.45 16.83
N THR A 200 -4.45 1.03 17.95
CA THR A 200 -4.35 0.40 19.27
C THR A 200 -5.36 -0.73 19.48
N GLU A 201 -6.42 -0.78 18.66
CA GLU A 201 -7.44 -1.83 18.65
C GLU A 201 -8.10 -1.94 17.27
N MET A 202 -8.76 -3.07 17.01
CA MET A 202 -9.51 -3.28 15.78
C MET A 202 -10.84 -2.53 15.85
N PRO A 203 -11.09 -1.53 14.97
CA PRO A 203 -12.36 -0.81 14.93
C PRO A 203 -13.47 -1.67 14.32
N PRO A 204 -14.75 -1.28 14.52
CA PRO A 204 -15.85 -1.77 13.71
C PRO A 204 -15.60 -1.46 12.22
N VAL A 205 -15.95 -2.41 11.36
CA VAL A 205 -15.82 -2.28 9.91
C VAL A 205 -17.20 -2.40 9.28
N TYR A 206 -17.49 -1.51 8.33
CA TYR A 206 -18.77 -1.45 7.62
C TYR A 206 -18.50 -1.59 6.11
N PRO A 207 -18.44 -2.83 5.59
CA PRO A 207 -18.11 -3.07 4.19
C PRO A 207 -19.16 -2.44 3.25
N GLU A 208 -18.69 -1.76 2.20
CA GLU A 208 -19.53 -1.29 1.09
C GLU A 208 -19.82 -2.50 0.17
N THR A 209 -21.09 -2.84 0.00
CA THR A 209 -21.50 -4.14 -0.54
C THR A 209 -21.33 -4.30 -2.04
N HIS A 210 -21.13 -3.22 -2.80
CA HIS A 210 -20.89 -3.31 -4.24
C HIS A 210 -19.43 -3.64 -4.56
N GLU A 211 -18.49 -3.25 -3.68
CA GLU A 211 -17.06 -3.44 -3.89
C GLU A 211 -16.45 -4.51 -2.98
N VAL A 212 -16.98 -4.66 -1.76
CA VAL A 212 -16.45 -5.55 -0.72
C VAL A 212 -17.39 -6.74 -0.52
N GLU A 213 -16.90 -7.94 -0.85
CA GLU A 213 -17.63 -9.19 -0.61
C GLU A 213 -17.53 -9.62 0.86
N GLU A 214 -16.30 -9.59 1.39
CA GLU A 214 -15.96 -9.99 2.76
C GLU A 214 -14.73 -9.24 3.23
N TYR A 215 -14.67 -8.87 4.50
CA TYR A 215 -13.45 -8.35 5.13
C TYR A 215 -12.93 -9.29 6.21
N MET A 216 -11.64 -9.21 6.49
CA MET A 216 -11.02 -10.02 7.53
C MET A 216 -9.86 -9.29 8.21
N TRP A 217 -9.72 -9.58 9.52
CA TRP A 217 -8.56 -9.24 10.33
C TRP A 217 -7.73 -10.50 10.54
N GLN A 218 -6.56 -10.58 9.94
CA GLN A 218 -5.68 -11.74 10.03
C GLN A 218 -4.23 -11.33 10.18
N SER A 219 -3.41 -12.19 10.81
CA SER A 219 -1.97 -11.96 10.84
C SER A 219 -1.35 -12.14 9.44
N PRO A 220 -0.21 -11.48 9.16
CA PRO A 220 0.46 -11.63 7.86
C PRO A 220 0.71 -13.08 7.48
N LYS A 221 1.16 -13.90 8.43
CA LYS A 221 1.45 -15.32 8.19
C LYS A 221 0.20 -16.13 7.90
N SER A 222 -0.93 -15.87 8.59
CA SER A 222 -2.21 -16.55 8.30
C SER A 222 -2.67 -16.27 6.87
N LEU A 223 -2.58 -15.01 6.40
CA LEU A 223 -2.95 -14.65 5.02
C LEU A 223 -2.06 -15.34 3.99
N LEU A 224 -0.74 -15.37 4.23
CA LEU A 224 0.21 -16.03 3.33
C LEU A 224 0.01 -17.55 3.29
N SER A 225 -0.27 -18.19 4.41
CA SER A 225 -0.57 -19.63 4.47
C SER A 225 -1.84 -19.95 3.69
N ALA A 226 -2.93 -19.21 3.93
CA ALA A 226 -4.19 -19.38 3.21
C ALA A 226 -4.04 -19.16 1.69
N HIS A 227 -3.18 -18.21 1.28
CA HIS A 227 -2.85 -18.01 -0.13
C HIS A 227 -2.09 -19.20 -0.72
N SER A 228 -1.07 -19.70 -0.03
CA SER A 228 -0.28 -20.85 -0.50
C SER A 228 -1.09 -22.16 -0.58
N GLU A 229 -2.11 -22.31 0.26
CA GLU A 229 -3.06 -23.41 0.27
C GLU A 229 -4.17 -23.27 -0.79
N GLY A 230 -4.24 -22.12 -1.49
CA GLY A 230 -5.29 -21.85 -2.48
C GLY A 230 -6.65 -21.46 -1.90
N ASN A 231 -6.74 -21.20 -0.60
CA ASN A 231 -7.98 -20.82 0.09
C ASN A 231 -8.40 -19.38 -0.18
N LEU A 232 -7.44 -18.50 -0.53
CA LEU A 232 -7.67 -17.13 -0.93
C LEU A 232 -6.65 -16.69 -1.98
N TRP A 233 -6.91 -15.56 -2.65
CA TRP A 233 -6.03 -15.04 -3.68
C TRP A 233 -5.55 -13.63 -3.35
N LEU A 234 -4.28 -13.50 -2.98
CA LEU A 234 -3.62 -12.21 -2.78
C LEU A 234 -3.20 -11.63 -4.13
N ALA A 235 -3.48 -10.35 -4.34
CA ALA A 235 -2.85 -9.64 -5.46
C ALA A 235 -1.33 -9.53 -5.23
N PRO A 236 -0.50 -9.48 -6.30
CA PRO A 236 0.95 -9.53 -6.17
C PRO A 236 1.58 -8.50 -5.23
N PRO A 237 1.19 -7.20 -5.24
CA PRO A 237 1.70 -6.25 -4.27
C PRO A 237 1.35 -6.61 -2.82
N GLN A 238 0.10 -7.07 -2.58
CA GLN A 238 -0.35 -7.48 -1.24
C GLN A 238 0.43 -8.68 -0.72
N SER A 239 0.66 -9.68 -1.57
CA SER A 239 1.48 -10.84 -1.21
C SER A 239 2.90 -10.41 -0.83
N TYR A 240 3.53 -9.55 -1.64
CA TYR A 240 4.87 -9.04 -1.38
C TYR A 240 4.96 -8.27 -0.05
N GLU A 241 4.04 -7.36 0.20
CA GLU A 241 4.03 -6.55 1.43
C GLU A 241 3.69 -7.40 2.67
N LEU A 242 2.83 -8.40 2.55
CA LEU A 242 2.58 -9.35 3.63
C LEU A 242 3.80 -10.20 3.96
N HIS A 243 4.60 -10.60 2.95
CA HIS A 243 5.89 -11.25 3.20
C HIS A 243 6.84 -10.35 4.00
N ARG A 244 6.94 -9.06 3.68
CA ARG A 244 7.71 -8.09 4.47
C ARG A 244 7.20 -8.00 5.91
N LEU A 245 5.88 -7.85 6.08
CA LEU A 245 5.24 -7.75 7.40
C LEU A 245 5.40 -9.03 8.21
N SER A 246 5.51 -10.20 7.55
CA SER A 246 5.64 -11.48 8.24
C SER A 246 6.90 -11.62 9.08
N HIS A 247 7.88 -10.73 8.91
CA HIS A 247 9.12 -10.71 9.70
C HIS A 247 9.06 -9.81 10.93
N VAL A 248 7.92 -9.14 11.17
CA VAL A 248 7.71 -8.27 12.33
C VAL A 248 6.44 -8.73 13.04
N ASN A 249 6.57 -9.39 14.16
CA ASN A 249 5.44 -9.95 14.90
C ASN A 249 4.91 -9.05 16.02
N ASP A 250 5.59 -7.93 16.28
CA ASP A 250 5.22 -6.94 17.29
C ASP A 250 4.87 -5.60 16.65
N ILE A 251 3.66 -5.08 16.93
CA ILE A 251 3.15 -3.85 16.32
C ILE A 251 3.96 -2.61 16.72
N ASP A 252 4.49 -2.56 17.96
CA ASP A 252 5.30 -1.42 18.40
C ASP A 252 6.64 -1.38 17.67
N VAL A 253 7.22 -2.55 17.36
CA VAL A 253 8.40 -2.67 16.52
C VAL A 253 8.07 -2.23 15.09
N LEU A 254 6.92 -2.63 14.57
CA LEU A 254 6.46 -2.24 13.23
C LEU A 254 6.28 -0.73 13.10
N VAL A 255 5.62 -0.10 14.08
CA VAL A 255 5.41 1.37 14.12
C VAL A 255 6.74 2.11 14.16
N ARG A 256 7.65 1.72 15.06
CA ARG A 256 8.98 2.34 15.13
C ARG A 256 9.75 2.22 13.81
N PHE A 257 9.71 1.05 13.19
CA PHE A 257 10.33 0.82 11.89
C PHE A 257 9.72 1.74 10.81
N ALA A 258 8.39 1.76 10.71
CA ALA A 258 7.67 2.57 9.73
C ALA A 258 7.97 4.07 9.92
N ALA A 259 7.94 4.58 11.16
CA ALA A 259 8.27 5.96 11.48
C ALA A 259 9.71 6.34 11.13
N ALA A 260 10.68 5.46 11.44
CA ALA A 260 12.10 5.69 11.15
C ALA A 260 12.39 5.77 9.65
N ARG A 261 11.69 4.94 8.83
CA ARG A 261 11.90 4.95 7.38
C ARG A 261 11.02 5.95 6.61
N ASN A 262 9.97 6.49 7.21
CA ASN A 262 8.98 7.35 6.53
C ASN A 262 9.61 8.51 5.72
N ARG A 263 10.76 9.02 6.14
CA ARG A 263 11.49 10.11 5.45
C ARG A 263 12.45 9.65 4.36
N LEU A 264 12.61 8.34 4.19
CA LEU A 264 13.56 7.78 3.22
C LEU A 264 12.96 7.65 1.81
N GLY A 265 11.67 7.92 1.67
CA GLY A 265 10.96 7.75 0.41
C GLY A 265 10.76 6.28 0.03
N SER A 266 10.36 6.06 -1.21
CA SER A 266 10.18 4.73 -1.77
C SER A 266 10.60 4.68 -3.24
N THR A 267 11.25 3.60 -3.65
CA THR A 267 11.48 3.27 -5.05
C THR A 267 10.19 2.67 -5.63
N ALA A 268 9.77 3.15 -6.80
CA ALA A 268 8.62 2.58 -7.49
C ALA A 268 8.94 1.18 -8.02
N PHE A 269 8.16 0.19 -7.64
CA PHE A 269 8.25 -1.18 -8.13
C PHE A 269 7.33 -1.36 -9.34
N CYS A 270 7.91 -1.54 -10.52
CA CYS A 270 7.19 -1.93 -11.73
C CYS A 270 7.76 -3.27 -12.19
N PRO A 271 7.08 -4.40 -11.96
CA PRO A 271 7.61 -5.70 -12.36
C PRO A 271 7.79 -5.78 -13.88
N VAL A 272 8.94 -6.26 -14.32
CA VAL A 272 9.23 -6.58 -15.72
C VAL A 272 9.14 -8.08 -15.89
N ALA A 273 8.20 -8.52 -16.74
CA ALA A 273 7.92 -9.93 -16.96
C ALA A 273 8.82 -10.53 -18.04
N TYR A 274 9.40 -11.71 -17.77
CA TYR A 274 10.08 -12.55 -18.76
C TYR A 274 9.52 -13.97 -18.68
N ASN A 275 9.23 -14.55 -19.85
CA ASN A 275 8.86 -15.95 -19.96
C ASN A 275 10.09 -16.84 -19.81
N ALA A 276 9.92 -17.96 -19.11
CA ALA A 276 10.85 -19.05 -19.00
C ALA A 276 10.19 -20.34 -19.52
N SER A 277 10.95 -21.39 -19.79
CA SER A 277 10.42 -22.66 -20.31
C SER A 277 9.51 -23.39 -19.32
N ASP A 278 9.65 -23.12 -18.02
CA ASP A 278 8.90 -23.74 -16.92
C ASP A 278 8.00 -22.74 -16.14
N GLY A 279 7.77 -21.53 -16.70
CA GLY A 279 6.91 -20.52 -16.09
C GLY A 279 7.23 -19.10 -16.56
N PHE A 280 7.07 -18.12 -15.67
CA PHE A 280 7.51 -16.75 -15.93
C PHE A 280 8.08 -16.12 -14.66
N ILE A 281 8.95 -15.14 -14.84
CA ILE A 281 9.52 -14.34 -13.75
C ILE A 281 9.07 -12.88 -13.86
N GLY A 282 8.78 -12.27 -12.74
CA GLY A 282 8.59 -10.83 -12.61
C GLY A 282 9.78 -10.23 -11.88
N VAL A 283 10.71 -9.61 -12.61
CA VAL A 283 11.89 -8.99 -11.99
C VAL A 283 11.57 -7.60 -11.48
N LEU A 284 12.18 -7.23 -10.35
CA LEU A 284 12.00 -5.98 -9.65
C LEU A 284 13.32 -5.17 -9.62
N PRO A 285 13.28 -3.85 -9.34
CA PRO A 285 14.49 -3.04 -9.22
C PRO A 285 15.51 -3.67 -8.27
N GLY A 286 16.75 -3.78 -8.71
CA GLY A 286 17.83 -4.44 -7.98
C GLY A 286 18.15 -5.86 -8.44
N ASP A 287 17.30 -6.47 -9.29
CA ASP A 287 17.61 -7.72 -9.99
C ASP A 287 18.55 -7.44 -11.18
N ASP A 288 19.52 -8.33 -11.44
CA ASP A 288 20.47 -8.15 -12.55
C ASP A 288 19.81 -8.22 -13.93
N LEU A 289 18.61 -8.80 -14.04
CA LEU A 289 17.81 -8.81 -15.27
C LEU A 289 16.85 -7.61 -15.38
N TYR A 290 16.81 -6.73 -14.36
CA TYR A 290 15.98 -5.52 -14.43
C TYR A 290 16.65 -4.51 -15.37
N PRO A 291 15.92 -3.96 -16.38
CA PRO A 291 16.52 -3.05 -17.35
C PRO A 291 17.05 -1.76 -16.69
N GLU A 292 18.29 -1.36 -16.97
CA GLU A 292 18.92 -0.14 -16.42
C GLU A 292 18.12 1.13 -16.72
N ASN A 293 17.58 1.24 -17.96
CA ASN A 293 16.80 2.38 -18.42
C ASN A 293 15.37 1.95 -18.71
N PHE A 294 14.68 1.40 -17.69
CA PHE A 294 13.33 0.89 -17.86
C PHE A 294 12.36 2.00 -18.25
N ASP A 295 11.71 1.83 -19.41
CA ASP A 295 10.61 2.68 -19.83
C ASP A 295 9.28 2.15 -19.25
N PHE A 296 8.72 2.87 -18.27
CA PHE A 296 7.44 2.52 -17.64
C PHE A 296 6.23 2.56 -18.58
N ILE A 297 6.40 2.97 -19.84
CA ILE A 297 5.32 3.21 -20.81
C ILE A 297 5.21 2.10 -21.84
N THR A 298 6.34 1.75 -22.46
CA THR A 298 6.39 0.81 -23.57
C THR A 298 6.34 -0.63 -23.08
N ASP A 299 5.61 -1.48 -23.79
CA ASP A 299 5.61 -2.92 -23.48
C ASP A 299 7.03 -3.47 -23.56
N ASN A 300 7.30 -4.45 -22.68
CA ASN A 300 8.54 -5.20 -22.75
C ASN A 300 8.55 -6.08 -24.00
N GLU A 301 9.15 -5.60 -25.08
CA GLU A 301 9.30 -6.35 -26.34
C GLU A 301 10.19 -7.60 -26.18
N GLU A 302 11.02 -7.63 -25.14
CA GLU A 302 11.93 -8.74 -24.81
C GLU A 302 11.32 -9.80 -23.88
N MET A 303 10.00 -9.81 -23.67
CA MET A 303 9.33 -10.74 -22.75
C MET A 303 9.70 -12.21 -23.02
N ASN A 304 9.94 -12.58 -24.26
CA ASN A 304 10.32 -13.94 -24.68
C ASN A 304 11.84 -14.18 -24.80
N LYS A 305 12.66 -13.20 -24.43
CA LYS A 305 14.12 -13.26 -24.57
C LYS A 305 14.76 -14.52 -23.96
N TYR A 306 14.16 -14.99 -22.88
CA TYR A 306 14.68 -16.11 -22.08
C TYR A 306 13.79 -17.36 -22.15
N GLY A 307 12.85 -17.43 -23.10
CA GLY A 307 11.82 -18.48 -23.16
C GLY A 307 12.35 -19.92 -23.30
N GLU A 308 13.60 -20.11 -23.66
CA GLU A 308 14.24 -21.44 -23.75
C GLU A 308 14.90 -21.86 -22.43
N LEU A 309 15.16 -20.93 -21.51
CA LEU A 309 15.79 -21.19 -20.22
C LEU A 309 14.74 -21.47 -19.14
N THR A 310 15.09 -22.31 -18.19
CA THR A 310 14.31 -22.50 -16.97
C THR A 310 14.50 -21.32 -16.01
N MET A 311 13.57 -21.13 -15.08
CA MET A 311 13.71 -20.11 -14.03
C MET A 311 14.96 -20.34 -13.17
N GLN A 312 15.34 -21.62 -12.93
CA GLN A 312 16.56 -21.94 -12.20
C GLN A 312 17.82 -21.53 -12.98
N GLU A 313 17.90 -21.82 -14.27
CA GLU A 313 19.01 -21.38 -15.12
C GLU A 313 19.12 -19.84 -15.15
N LEU A 314 17.98 -19.13 -15.20
CA LEU A 314 17.95 -17.67 -15.11
C LEU A 314 18.41 -17.15 -13.74
N ALA A 315 18.09 -17.85 -12.65
CA ALA A 315 18.58 -17.50 -11.33
C ALA A 315 20.11 -17.73 -11.22
N ASP A 316 20.63 -18.81 -11.79
CA ASP A 316 22.06 -19.14 -11.76
C ASP A 316 22.93 -18.16 -12.58
N THR A 317 22.34 -17.46 -13.56
CA THR A 317 23.05 -16.43 -14.33
C THR A 317 23.12 -15.07 -13.65
N ALA A 318 22.29 -14.83 -12.63
CA ALA A 318 22.19 -13.55 -11.93
C ALA A 318 22.94 -13.61 -10.59
N ARG A 319 23.73 -12.55 -10.31
CA ARG A 319 24.37 -12.36 -9.01
C ARG A 319 23.41 -11.78 -7.99
N ASN A 320 22.63 -10.78 -8.42
CA ASN A 320 21.60 -10.12 -7.59
C ASN A 320 20.21 -10.55 -8.07
N LEU A 321 19.47 -11.15 -7.16
CA LEU A 321 18.10 -11.57 -7.39
C LEU A 321 17.15 -10.65 -6.63
N HIS A 322 16.13 -10.16 -7.30
CA HIS A 322 14.97 -9.51 -6.71
C HIS A 322 13.78 -9.73 -7.65
N ARG A 323 13.15 -10.90 -7.53
CA ARG A 323 12.11 -11.35 -8.45
C ARG A 323 11.07 -12.22 -7.78
N VAL A 324 9.93 -12.34 -8.45
CA VAL A 324 8.92 -13.36 -8.17
C VAL A 324 8.87 -14.35 -9.32
N GLU A 325 8.94 -15.64 -9.00
CA GLU A 325 8.77 -16.75 -9.94
C GLU A 325 7.34 -17.27 -9.87
N HIS A 326 6.74 -17.51 -11.03
CA HIS A 326 5.39 -18.02 -11.16
C HIS A 326 5.40 -19.36 -11.89
N ARG A 327 5.10 -20.45 -11.16
CA ARG A 327 4.97 -21.83 -11.70
C ARG A 327 3.50 -22.22 -11.82
N GLY A 328 2.72 -21.41 -12.51
CA GLY A 328 1.26 -21.52 -12.60
C GLY A 328 0.54 -20.41 -11.85
N LEU A 329 -0.80 -20.51 -11.78
CA LEU A 329 -1.62 -19.42 -11.27
C LEU A 329 -1.47 -19.16 -9.76
N HIS A 330 -1.11 -20.20 -8.98
CA HIS A 330 -1.14 -20.13 -7.51
C HIS A 330 0.23 -20.27 -6.85
N THR A 331 1.28 -20.59 -7.62
CA THR A 331 2.59 -20.82 -7.04
C THR A 331 3.50 -19.65 -7.32
N GLN A 332 3.72 -18.82 -6.30
CA GLN A 332 4.63 -17.68 -6.32
C GLN A 332 5.79 -17.95 -5.38
N THR A 333 7.02 -17.82 -5.88
CA THR A 333 8.24 -17.91 -5.07
C THR A 333 9.02 -16.61 -5.20
N TYR A 334 9.31 -15.95 -4.08
CA TYR A 334 10.14 -14.75 -4.06
C TYR A 334 11.60 -15.12 -3.92
N LEU A 335 12.45 -14.56 -4.78
CA LEU A 335 13.90 -14.65 -4.67
C LEU A 335 14.47 -13.23 -4.47
N HIS A 336 15.19 -13.04 -3.38
CA HIS A 336 15.83 -11.76 -3.08
C HIS A 336 17.09 -12.03 -2.24
N ASN A 337 18.26 -11.84 -2.82
CA ASN A 337 19.55 -12.06 -2.15
C ASN A 337 20.39 -10.78 -2.00
N GLY A 338 19.96 -9.68 -2.61
CA GLY A 338 20.62 -8.38 -2.56
C GLY A 338 20.22 -7.52 -1.35
N PRO A 339 20.79 -6.32 -1.21
CA PRO A 339 20.38 -5.35 -0.20
C PRO A 339 18.94 -4.86 -0.48
N THR A 340 18.22 -4.56 0.58
CA THR A 340 16.88 -3.96 0.45
C THR A 340 16.98 -2.53 -0.05
N LEU A 341 16.06 -2.14 -0.93
CA LEU A 341 15.91 -0.77 -1.36
C LEU A 341 15.32 0.09 -0.23
N ASP A 342 15.70 1.36 -0.18
CA ASP A 342 15.15 2.36 0.73
C ASP A 342 15.17 1.94 2.22
N ARG A 343 16.14 1.09 2.60
CA ARG A 343 16.26 0.50 3.94
C ARG A 343 15.00 -0.21 4.42
N HIS A 344 14.24 -0.78 3.51
CA HIS A 344 13.01 -1.50 3.83
C HIS A 344 13.27 -2.89 4.41
N LEU A 345 12.21 -3.54 4.91
CA LEU A 345 12.24 -4.96 5.28
C LEU A 345 12.55 -5.83 4.06
N HIS A 346 13.28 -6.91 4.29
CA HIS A 346 13.54 -7.89 3.25
C HIS A 346 12.32 -8.81 3.07
N VAL A 347 11.99 -9.18 1.84
CA VAL A 347 10.85 -10.07 1.57
C VAL A 347 11.09 -11.51 2.07
N LEU A 348 12.34 -11.91 2.25
CA LEU A 348 12.74 -13.27 2.69
C LEU A 348 13.33 -13.34 4.12
N GLY A 349 13.18 -12.32 4.94
CA GLY A 349 13.48 -12.41 6.37
C GLY A 349 14.95 -12.34 6.82
N HIS A 350 15.86 -11.88 6.01
CA HIS A 350 17.27 -11.81 6.38
C HIS A 350 17.69 -10.55 7.18
N ASN A 351 16.74 -9.81 7.74
CA ASN A 351 16.97 -8.49 8.37
C ASN A 351 17.14 -8.51 9.90
N GLY A 352 17.54 -9.63 10.49
CA GLY A 352 17.79 -9.71 11.95
C GLY A 352 18.71 -8.62 12.52
N GLY A 353 19.53 -7.97 11.69
CA GLY A 353 20.42 -6.87 12.09
C GLY A 353 19.81 -5.47 12.00
N GLN A 354 18.71 -5.24 11.25
CA GLN A 354 18.09 -3.93 11.13
C GLN A 354 17.07 -3.64 12.24
N LEU A 355 16.30 -4.65 12.64
CA LEU A 355 15.30 -4.51 13.69
C LEU A 355 15.91 -4.38 15.09
N SER A 356 17.09 -4.92 15.33
CA SER A 356 17.80 -4.81 16.63
C SER A 356 18.48 -3.46 16.84
N LYS A 357 18.49 -2.57 15.85
CA LYS A 357 19.10 -1.21 15.94
C LYS A 357 18.07 -0.10 16.03
N LEU A 358 16.78 -0.43 16.04
CA LEU A 358 15.66 0.47 16.26
C LEU A 358 15.14 0.34 17.71
#